data_648c12a83f6ad28cbe24a11346de7946
#
_entry.id   648c12a83f6ad28cbe24a11346de7946
#
_cell.length_a   1.000
_cell.length_b   1.000
_cell.length_c   1.000
_cell.angle_alpha   90.00
_cell.angle_beta   90.00
_cell.angle_gamma   90.00
#
_symmetry.space_group_name_H-M   'P 1'
#
loop_
_entity.id
_entity.type
_entity.pdbx_description
1 polymer ?
#
loop_
_entity_poly.entity_id
_entity_poly.type
_entity_poly.pdbx_seq_one_letter_code
_entity_poly.pdbx_strand_id
1 'polypeptide(L)'
;MWDQTTGITYSDKEINSILEDYRNGAVKTLPARDVTGHGNEVAVIACGRSGVASDADIIIVKLGNSGGNAYIRTTQIMKGVDYCIRKAIEYSQPVAVNISYGGTYGNHEGSSIFEMFIDDCCSTYRCSICIGVGNEGEGRTHYSGQLVSGNVLDEELAIGDYEPQISIQIWKRAMDNARIELIAPTGERLVISERNAGVVHHNIKNMRIVSKAYGPGPFYMGEEIYAAIVATSGYITSGIWDIRFTAANVLDGFFNMWLPPVSTLSSATGFLRPSPEYTFTIPGTSRRAICVGANGRAPGSAATFSGRGVNVKSGLLLYAKPDITAPGVNIRIPGNKEKTVTGTSFATPMVTGAAAMLMEWGIVKGNDQYMYGEKLKACLLYTSDAADDKA
;
A
#
# COMPACT_ATOMS: atom_id res chain seq x y z
N MET A 1 -16.26 -2.45 -21.21
CA MET A 1 -17.35 -2.83 -20.32
C MET A 1 -16.86 -4.00 -19.48
N TRP A 2 -16.66 -3.81 -18.18
CA TRP A 2 -16.18 -4.88 -17.29
C TRP A 2 -17.31 -5.87 -17.07
N ASP A 3 -17.03 -7.17 -17.21
CA ASP A 3 -18.02 -8.21 -16.99
C ASP A 3 -18.48 -8.20 -15.52
N GLN A 4 -19.78 -8.05 -15.29
CA GLN A 4 -20.39 -7.98 -13.96
C GLN A 4 -20.41 -9.31 -13.21
N THR A 5 -19.91 -10.39 -13.81
CA THR A 5 -20.08 -11.76 -13.30
C THR A 5 -19.05 -12.22 -12.24
N THR A 6 -18.16 -11.35 -11.75
CA THR A 6 -17.09 -11.75 -10.83
C THR A 6 -17.31 -11.31 -9.39
N GLY A 7 -18.44 -11.68 -8.81
CA GLY A 7 -18.71 -11.43 -7.40
C GLY A 7 -20.17 -11.71 -7.03
N ILE A 8 -20.44 -11.85 -5.73
CA ILE A 8 -21.78 -11.97 -5.19
C ILE A 8 -22.09 -10.67 -4.48
N THR A 9 -23.23 -10.06 -4.83
CA THR A 9 -23.74 -8.85 -4.17
C THR A 9 -24.89 -9.25 -3.25
N TYR A 10 -24.91 -8.71 -2.06
CA TYR A 10 -25.99 -8.83 -1.10
C TYR A 10 -26.57 -7.45 -0.84
N SER A 11 -27.89 -7.30 -0.99
CA SER A 11 -28.63 -6.12 -0.59
C SER A 11 -28.78 -6.06 0.94
N ASP A 12 -29.17 -4.92 1.48
CA ASP A 12 -29.51 -4.73 2.90
C ASP A 12 -30.55 -5.73 3.38
N LYS A 13 -31.59 -5.99 2.57
CA LYS A 13 -32.64 -6.98 2.88
C LYS A 13 -32.10 -8.40 2.98
N GLU A 14 -31.27 -8.80 2.02
CA GLU A 14 -30.61 -10.12 2.03
C GLU A 14 -29.65 -10.25 3.22
N ILE A 15 -28.87 -9.22 3.51
CA ILE A 15 -27.97 -9.21 4.68
C ILE A 15 -28.77 -9.38 5.96
N ASN A 16 -29.84 -8.61 6.13
CA ASN A 16 -30.69 -8.68 7.33
C ASN A 16 -31.35 -10.05 7.48
N SER A 17 -31.88 -10.63 6.39
CA SER A 17 -32.45 -12.01 6.43
C SER A 17 -31.40 -13.05 6.83
N ILE A 18 -30.20 -13.00 6.24
CA ILE A 18 -29.09 -13.92 6.57
C ILE A 18 -28.66 -13.77 8.02
N LEU A 19 -28.61 -12.55 8.55
CA LEU A 19 -28.26 -12.29 9.94
C LEU A 19 -29.34 -12.79 10.91
N GLU A 20 -30.62 -12.71 10.55
CA GLU A 20 -31.73 -13.24 11.32
C GLU A 20 -31.67 -14.79 11.36
N ASP A 21 -31.49 -15.41 10.21
CA ASP A 21 -31.31 -16.86 10.10
C ASP A 21 -30.13 -17.39 10.91
N TYR A 22 -29.03 -16.64 10.89
CA TYR A 22 -27.83 -16.95 11.69
C TYR A 22 -28.09 -16.83 13.19
N ARG A 23 -28.79 -15.78 13.65
CA ARG A 23 -29.17 -15.59 15.06
C ARG A 23 -30.13 -16.67 15.55
N ASN A 24 -31.02 -17.11 14.69
CA ASN A 24 -32.01 -18.16 14.99
C ASN A 24 -31.42 -19.57 14.85
N GLY A 25 -30.14 -19.71 14.46
CA GLY A 25 -29.48 -20.98 14.29
C GLY A 25 -29.90 -21.79 13.04
N ALA A 26 -30.69 -21.18 12.14
CA ALA A 26 -31.09 -21.79 10.88
C ALA A 26 -29.92 -21.94 9.91
N VAL A 27 -28.95 -21.04 9.98
CA VAL A 27 -27.66 -21.08 9.21
C VAL A 27 -26.50 -21.10 10.19
N LYS A 28 -25.58 -22.04 10.00
CA LYS A 28 -24.39 -22.18 10.86
C LYS A 28 -23.21 -21.27 10.45
N THR A 29 -23.16 -20.82 9.20
CA THR A 29 -22.08 -20.04 8.63
C THR A 29 -22.62 -18.91 7.78
N LEU A 30 -21.99 -17.74 7.88
CA LEU A 30 -22.29 -16.61 7.01
C LEU A 30 -21.63 -16.83 5.63
N PRO A 31 -22.30 -16.47 4.52
CA PRO A 31 -21.77 -16.66 3.16
C PRO A 31 -20.53 -15.79 2.86
N ALA A 32 -20.40 -14.67 3.55
CA ALA A 32 -19.20 -13.83 3.51
C ALA A 32 -18.77 -13.50 4.95
N ARG A 33 -17.49 -13.71 5.24
CA ARG A 33 -16.93 -13.48 6.57
C ARG A 33 -15.56 -12.81 6.47
N ASP A 34 -15.32 -11.81 7.29
CA ASP A 34 -13.98 -11.27 7.53
C ASP A 34 -13.23 -12.26 8.46
N VAL A 35 -12.26 -12.96 7.89
CA VAL A 35 -11.51 -14.01 8.61
C VAL A 35 -10.46 -13.40 9.54
N THR A 36 -9.90 -12.25 9.16
CA THR A 36 -8.84 -11.56 9.92
C THR A 36 -9.39 -10.60 10.97
N GLY A 37 -10.59 -10.10 10.77
CA GLY A 37 -11.21 -9.05 11.57
C GLY A 37 -10.76 -7.64 11.21
N HIS A 38 -9.69 -7.48 10.41
CA HIS A 38 -9.10 -6.19 10.06
C HIS A 38 -10.11 -5.29 9.32
N GLY A 39 -10.80 -5.81 8.31
CA GLY A 39 -11.80 -5.03 7.55
C GLY A 39 -12.97 -4.59 8.42
N ASN A 40 -13.42 -5.44 9.33
CA ASN A 40 -14.47 -5.09 10.29
C ASN A 40 -14.02 -3.98 11.24
N GLU A 41 -12.81 -4.03 11.77
CA GLU A 41 -12.24 -3.00 12.64
C GLU A 41 -12.14 -1.64 11.94
N VAL A 42 -11.66 -1.65 10.70
CA VAL A 42 -11.58 -0.46 9.83
C VAL A 42 -12.99 0.13 9.60
N ALA A 43 -13.97 -0.70 9.25
CA ALA A 43 -15.35 -0.26 9.01
C ALA A 43 -15.99 0.32 10.27
N VAL A 44 -15.78 -0.30 11.43
CA VAL A 44 -16.32 0.17 12.71
C VAL A 44 -15.73 1.52 13.11
N ILE A 45 -14.46 1.79 12.82
CA ILE A 45 -13.84 3.10 13.07
C ILE A 45 -14.44 4.17 12.14
N ALA A 46 -14.62 3.85 10.86
CA ALA A 46 -15.16 4.81 9.89
C ALA A 46 -16.63 5.14 10.16
N CYS A 47 -17.48 4.13 10.29
CA CYS A 47 -18.94 4.26 10.22
C CYS A 47 -19.72 3.33 11.17
N GLY A 48 -19.08 2.72 12.15
CA GLY A 48 -19.79 2.01 13.22
C GLY A 48 -20.63 2.95 14.08
N ARG A 49 -21.50 2.44 14.95
CA ARG A 49 -22.39 3.25 15.82
C ARG A 49 -21.68 4.33 16.64
N SER A 50 -20.41 4.17 16.93
CA SER A 50 -19.55 5.14 17.60
C SER A 50 -18.32 5.46 16.75
N GLY A 51 -18.40 5.21 15.46
CA GLY A 51 -17.41 5.62 14.46
C GLY A 51 -17.57 7.08 14.07
N VAL A 52 -16.72 7.56 13.19
CA VAL A 52 -16.69 8.99 12.81
C VAL A 52 -17.95 9.40 12.04
N ALA A 53 -18.41 8.59 11.08
CA ALA A 53 -19.61 8.84 10.27
C ALA A 53 -20.68 7.77 10.56
N SER A 54 -21.24 7.79 11.78
CA SER A 54 -22.13 6.75 12.31
C SER A 54 -23.45 6.59 11.54
N ASP A 55 -23.89 7.62 10.85
CA ASP A 55 -25.15 7.64 10.11
C ASP A 55 -24.98 7.48 8.59
N ALA A 56 -23.75 7.18 8.13
CA ALA A 56 -23.48 6.94 6.72
C ALA A 56 -24.02 5.58 6.26
N ASP A 57 -24.54 5.53 5.04
CA ASP A 57 -24.79 4.28 4.34
C ASP A 57 -23.46 3.58 4.02
N ILE A 58 -23.44 2.24 4.10
CA ILE A 58 -22.21 1.48 4.06
C ILE A 58 -22.20 0.52 2.86
N ILE A 59 -21.13 0.58 2.07
CA ILE A 59 -20.82 -0.41 1.04
C ILE A 59 -19.56 -1.16 1.48
N ILE A 60 -19.66 -2.48 1.68
CA ILE A 60 -18.52 -3.32 2.03
C ILE A 60 -18.13 -4.17 0.83
N VAL A 61 -16.87 -4.06 0.41
CA VAL A 61 -16.31 -4.92 -0.63
C VAL A 61 -15.28 -5.86 -0.01
N LYS A 62 -15.61 -7.14 0.07
CA LYS A 62 -14.68 -8.17 0.50
C LYS A 62 -13.84 -8.65 -0.67
N LEU A 63 -12.55 -8.37 -0.61
CA LEU A 63 -11.57 -8.82 -1.59
C LEU A 63 -10.93 -10.15 -1.18
N GLY A 64 -10.38 -10.87 -2.17
CA GLY A 64 -9.62 -12.10 -1.97
C GLY A 64 -10.47 -13.37 -1.87
N ASN A 65 -9.81 -14.50 -2.03
CA ASN A 65 -10.42 -15.81 -1.88
C ASN A 65 -10.26 -16.31 -0.45
N SER A 66 -11.27 -17.00 0.04
CA SER A 66 -11.30 -17.62 1.37
C SER A 66 -10.41 -18.86 1.51
N GLY A 67 -9.63 -19.20 0.50
CA GLY A 67 -8.77 -20.38 0.45
C GLY A 67 -7.31 -20.04 0.15
N GLY A 68 -6.46 -20.02 1.19
CA GLY A 68 -5.02 -20.08 1.06
C GLY A 68 -4.31 -18.78 0.62
N ASN A 69 -3.03 -18.87 0.38
CA ASN A 69 -2.04 -17.82 0.13
C ASN A 69 -2.24 -16.95 -1.15
N ALA A 70 -3.46 -16.66 -1.55
CA ALA A 70 -3.72 -15.83 -2.71
C ALA A 70 -3.57 -14.35 -2.35
N TYR A 71 -2.53 -13.71 -2.87
CA TYR A 71 -2.39 -12.25 -2.80
C TYR A 71 -3.55 -11.56 -3.53
N ILE A 72 -4.06 -10.48 -2.91
CA ILE A 72 -5.06 -9.62 -3.54
C ILE A 72 -4.40 -8.95 -4.75
N ARG A 73 -4.99 -9.15 -5.93
CA ARG A 73 -4.52 -8.51 -7.15
C ARG A 73 -4.99 -7.06 -7.19
N THR A 74 -4.15 -6.15 -7.68
CA THR A 74 -4.52 -4.73 -7.87
C THR A 74 -5.81 -4.57 -8.68
N THR A 75 -6.03 -5.42 -9.70
CA THR A 75 -7.27 -5.45 -10.49
C THR A 75 -8.52 -5.80 -9.68
N GLN A 76 -8.40 -6.54 -8.58
CA GLN A 76 -9.53 -6.82 -7.69
C GLN A 76 -9.88 -5.57 -6.87
N ILE A 77 -8.88 -4.81 -6.43
CA ILE A 77 -9.10 -3.53 -5.73
C ILE A 77 -9.74 -2.53 -6.68
N MET A 78 -9.23 -2.41 -7.92
CA MET A 78 -9.81 -1.54 -8.94
C MET A 78 -11.29 -1.86 -9.19
N LYS A 79 -11.64 -3.15 -9.33
CA LYS A 79 -13.04 -3.59 -9.45
C LYS A 79 -13.87 -3.24 -8.22
N GLY A 80 -13.29 -3.35 -7.02
CA GLY A 80 -13.96 -2.97 -5.78
C GLY A 80 -14.28 -1.48 -5.72
N VAL A 81 -13.33 -0.62 -6.11
CA VAL A 81 -13.53 0.83 -6.18
C VAL A 81 -14.59 1.18 -7.22
N ASP A 82 -14.51 0.62 -8.44
CA ASP A 82 -15.51 0.81 -9.50
C ASP A 82 -16.90 0.39 -9.03
N TYR A 83 -17.02 -0.75 -8.31
CA TYR A 83 -18.27 -1.19 -7.73
C TYR A 83 -18.85 -0.17 -6.73
N CYS A 84 -18.04 0.37 -5.81
CA CYS A 84 -18.48 1.39 -4.86
C CYS A 84 -18.99 2.63 -5.58
N ILE A 85 -18.27 3.11 -6.60
CA ILE A 85 -18.67 4.29 -7.39
C ILE A 85 -19.99 4.03 -8.14
N ARG A 86 -20.14 2.87 -8.78
CA ARG A 86 -21.38 2.51 -9.49
C ARG A 86 -22.58 2.44 -8.55
N LYS A 87 -22.38 1.88 -7.35
CA LYS A 87 -23.45 1.86 -6.34
C LYS A 87 -23.80 3.26 -5.85
N ALA A 88 -22.82 4.12 -5.62
CA ALA A 88 -23.05 5.51 -5.28
C ALA A 88 -23.84 6.27 -6.38
N ILE A 89 -23.53 6.02 -7.66
CA ILE A 89 -24.30 6.57 -8.79
C ILE A 89 -25.74 6.04 -8.78
N GLU A 90 -25.92 4.74 -8.58
CA GLU A 90 -27.25 4.10 -8.52
C GLU A 90 -28.13 4.73 -7.42
N TYR A 91 -27.54 5.02 -6.26
CA TYR A 91 -28.23 5.67 -5.14
C TYR A 91 -28.23 7.21 -5.21
N SER A 92 -27.59 7.81 -6.23
CA SER A 92 -27.44 9.26 -6.37
C SER A 92 -26.75 9.93 -5.17
N GLN A 93 -25.86 9.19 -4.48
CA GLN A 93 -25.12 9.63 -3.30
C GLN A 93 -23.64 9.87 -3.64
N PRO A 94 -22.95 10.81 -2.93
CA PRO A 94 -21.50 10.87 -2.98
C PRO A 94 -20.89 9.67 -2.25
N VAL A 95 -19.60 9.36 -2.51
CA VAL A 95 -18.93 8.22 -1.88
C VAL A 95 -17.55 8.56 -1.37
N ALA A 96 -17.29 8.25 -0.10
CA ALA A 96 -15.95 8.21 0.49
C ALA A 96 -15.47 6.76 0.55
N VAL A 97 -14.38 6.46 -0.15
CA VAL A 97 -13.82 5.09 -0.23
C VAL A 97 -12.61 4.99 0.68
N ASN A 98 -12.59 3.99 1.54
CA ASN A 98 -11.45 3.66 2.41
C ASN A 98 -10.63 2.52 1.81
N ILE A 99 -9.33 2.72 1.65
CA ILE A 99 -8.37 1.69 1.25
C ILE A 99 -7.30 1.55 2.34
N SER A 100 -7.54 0.65 3.29
CA SER A 100 -6.56 0.26 4.31
C SER A 100 -5.77 -0.97 3.86
N TYR A 101 -5.21 -0.89 2.67
CA TYR A 101 -4.41 -1.92 2.02
C TYR A 101 -3.26 -1.27 1.25
N GLY A 102 -2.11 -1.94 1.24
CA GLY A 102 -0.98 -1.50 0.44
C GLY A 102 0.03 -2.63 0.23
N GLY A 103 0.82 -2.48 -0.81
CA GLY A 103 1.93 -3.36 -1.14
C GLY A 103 3.18 -2.57 -1.49
N THR A 104 4.33 -3.24 -1.46
CA THR A 104 5.62 -2.62 -1.79
C THR A 104 5.98 -2.79 -3.28
N TYR A 105 5.06 -3.32 -4.10
CA TYR A 105 5.33 -3.58 -5.51
C TYR A 105 5.02 -2.37 -6.39
N GLY A 106 6.07 -1.81 -7.02
CA GLY A 106 5.99 -0.71 -7.97
C GLY A 106 7.09 0.33 -7.76
N ASN A 107 7.06 1.40 -8.56
CA ASN A 107 8.09 2.45 -8.56
C ASN A 107 7.91 3.51 -7.46
N HIS A 108 6.83 3.49 -6.70
CA HIS A 108 6.50 4.45 -5.63
C HIS A 108 6.50 5.93 -6.06
N GLU A 109 6.26 6.21 -7.35
CA GLU A 109 6.22 7.57 -7.93
C GLU A 109 4.79 8.06 -8.24
N GLY A 110 3.76 7.29 -7.88
CA GLY A 110 2.37 7.62 -8.20
C GLY A 110 2.04 7.50 -9.68
N SER A 111 2.77 6.67 -10.42
CA SER A 111 2.65 6.54 -11.88
C SER A 111 2.24 5.14 -12.36
N SER A 112 1.97 4.21 -11.46
CA SER A 112 1.45 2.89 -11.84
C SER A 112 0.02 3.01 -12.40
N ILE A 113 -0.37 2.07 -13.26
CA ILE A 113 -1.74 2.01 -13.81
C ILE A 113 -2.78 1.97 -12.69
N PHE A 114 -2.46 1.31 -11.57
CA PHE A 114 -3.34 1.25 -10.42
C PHE A 114 -3.53 2.64 -9.77
N GLU A 115 -2.45 3.39 -9.57
CA GLU A 115 -2.50 4.73 -9.00
C GLU A 115 -3.18 5.72 -9.93
N MET A 116 -2.90 5.64 -11.23
CA MET A 116 -3.59 6.44 -12.24
C MET A 116 -5.10 6.18 -12.24
N PHE A 117 -5.53 4.91 -12.11
CA PHE A 117 -6.95 4.57 -11.98
C PHE A 117 -7.58 5.20 -10.73
N ILE A 118 -6.88 5.15 -9.59
CA ILE A 118 -7.34 5.77 -8.34
C ILE A 118 -7.47 7.29 -8.52
N ASP A 119 -6.48 7.93 -9.14
CA ASP A 119 -6.49 9.36 -9.42
C ASP A 119 -7.65 9.77 -10.34
N ASP A 120 -7.94 8.97 -11.36
CA ASP A 120 -9.09 9.21 -12.26
C ASP A 120 -10.42 9.05 -11.51
N CYS A 121 -10.54 8.05 -10.63
CA CYS A 121 -11.73 7.89 -9.80
C CYS A 121 -12.00 9.11 -8.91
N CYS A 122 -10.96 9.73 -8.35
CA CYS A 122 -11.08 10.94 -7.52
C CYS A 122 -11.59 12.16 -8.30
N SER A 123 -11.51 12.17 -9.65
CA SER A 123 -11.90 13.30 -10.48
C SER A 123 -13.18 13.06 -11.30
N THR A 124 -13.65 11.83 -11.43
CA THR A 124 -14.70 11.46 -12.39
C THR A 124 -16.11 11.49 -11.82
N TYR A 125 -16.27 11.26 -10.52
CA TYR A 125 -17.56 11.28 -9.84
C TYR A 125 -17.41 11.96 -8.47
N ARG A 126 -18.55 12.21 -7.78
CA ARG A 126 -18.57 12.73 -6.40
C ARG A 126 -17.92 11.71 -5.43
N CYS A 127 -16.62 11.45 -5.66
CA CYS A 127 -15.84 10.42 -5.00
C CYS A 127 -14.62 11.05 -4.31
N SER A 128 -14.33 10.62 -3.10
CA SER A 128 -13.07 10.87 -2.41
C SER A 128 -12.51 9.55 -1.91
N ILE A 129 -11.23 9.30 -2.15
CA ILE A 129 -10.57 8.05 -1.77
C ILE A 129 -9.51 8.36 -0.72
N CYS A 130 -9.58 7.69 0.43
CA CYS A 130 -8.60 7.79 1.51
C CYS A 130 -7.77 6.50 1.55
N ILE A 131 -6.44 6.63 1.61
CA ILE A 131 -5.50 5.51 1.50
C ILE A 131 -4.49 5.58 2.63
N GLY A 132 -4.28 4.47 3.35
CA GLY A 132 -3.20 4.36 4.32
C GLY A 132 -1.85 4.27 3.65
N VAL A 133 -0.86 5.04 4.13
CA VAL A 133 0.48 5.08 3.54
C VAL A 133 1.34 3.86 3.87
N GLY A 134 0.84 2.92 4.66
CA GLY A 134 1.56 1.70 5.04
C GLY A 134 2.36 1.83 6.33
N ASN A 135 2.93 0.70 6.76
CA ASN A 135 3.59 0.56 8.05
C ASN A 135 5.08 0.18 7.90
N GLU A 136 5.72 0.63 6.81
CA GLU A 136 7.09 0.26 6.44
C GLU A 136 8.15 1.24 6.95
N GLY A 137 7.77 2.30 7.70
CA GLY A 137 8.66 3.38 8.11
C GLY A 137 9.91 2.94 8.91
N GLU A 138 9.82 1.83 9.65
CA GLU A 138 10.94 1.20 10.39
C GLU A 138 11.22 -0.23 9.91
N GLY A 139 10.60 -0.65 8.79
CA GLY A 139 10.58 -2.04 8.35
C GLY A 139 11.88 -2.59 7.78
N ARG A 140 12.91 -1.76 7.57
CA ARG A 140 14.16 -2.12 6.87
C ARG A 140 13.92 -2.75 5.48
N THR A 141 12.78 -2.46 4.88
CA THR A 141 12.32 -3.04 3.60
C THR A 141 12.67 -2.18 2.39
N HIS A 142 13.26 -1.02 2.61
CA HIS A 142 13.65 -0.08 1.56
C HIS A 142 15.10 0.37 1.67
N TYR A 143 15.76 0.52 0.53
CA TYR A 143 17.08 1.11 0.37
C TYR A 143 17.12 2.03 -0.86
N SER A 144 17.70 3.22 -0.69
CA SER A 144 18.04 4.14 -1.79
C SER A 144 19.55 4.24 -1.94
N GLY A 145 20.05 4.21 -3.17
CA GLY A 145 21.47 4.33 -3.46
C GLY A 145 21.77 5.23 -4.65
N GLN A 146 23.06 5.53 -4.81
CA GLN A 146 23.58 6.32 -5.91
C GLN A 146 24.70 5.58 -6.63
N LEU A 147 24.48 5.22 -7.88
CA LEU A 147 25.50 4.64 -8.75
C LEU A 147 26.44 5.74 -9.29
N VAL A 148 27.71 5.41 -9.43
CA VAL A 148 28.71 6.28 -10.03
C VAL A 148 29.46 5.48 -11.09
N SER A 149 29.61 6.04 -12.30
CA SER A 149 30.29 5.39 -13.43
C SER A 149 31.66 4.83 -13.04
N GLY A 150 31.92 3.59 -13.35
CA GLY A 150 33.18 2.89 -13.07
C GLY A 150 33.31 2.37 -11.65
N ASN A 151 32.38 2.64 -10.76
CA ASN A 151 32.42 2.20 -9.36
C ASN A 151 31.63 0.90 -9.14
N VAL A 152 31.97 0.25 -8.04
CA VAL A 152 31.22 -0.87 -7.47
C VAL A 152 30.53 -0.37 -6.20
N LEU A 153 29.26 -0.74 -6.03
CA LEU A 153 28.48 -0.51 -4.82
C LEU A 153 27.95 -1.84 -4.31
N ASP A 154 28.16 -2.13 -3.05
CA ASP A 154 27.63 -3.30 -2.37
C ASP A 154 26.63 -2.87 -1.29
N GLU A 155 25.47 -3.52 -1.29
CA GLU A 155 24.45 -3.38 -0.26
C GLU A 155 24.14 -4.73 0.38
N GLU A 156 24.09 -4.74 1.70
CA GLU A 156 23.91 -5.96 2.50
C GLU A 156 22.44 -6.16 2.85
N LEU A 157 21.94 -7.36 2.55
CA LEU A 157 20.61 -7.84 2.87
C LEU A 157 20.72 -8.99 3.88
N ALA A 158 20.24 -8.79 5.09
CA ALA A 158 20.06 -9.89 6.03
C ALA A 158 18.81 -10.69 5.63
N ILE A 159 18.95 -12.01 5.48
CA ILE A 159 17.83 -12.94 5.37
C ILE A 159 17.82 -13.78 6.65
N GLY A 160 16.74 -13.63 7.43
CA GLY A 160 16.53 -14.38 8.67
C GLY A 160 16.22 -15.85 8.44
N ASP A 161 16.19 -16.61 9.52
CA ASP A 161 15.78 -18.01 9.48
C ASP A 161 14.30 -18.16 9.11
N TYR A 162 13.98 -19.29 8.50
CA TYR A 162 12.62 -19.69 8.15
C TYR A 162 11.94 -18.85 7.04
N GLU A 163 12.71 -18.14 6.21
CA GLU A 163 12.16 -17.50 5.00
C GLU A 163 11.94 -18.54 3.88
N PRO A 164 10.70 -18.82 3.46
CA PRO A 164 10.45 -19.75 2.37
C PRO A 164 10.70 -19.11 1.00
N GLN A 165 10.53 -17.79 0.92
CA GLN A 165 10.75 -16.99 -0.29
C GLN A 165 10.97 -15.53 0.07
N ILE A 166 11.72 -14.83 -0.77
CA ILE A 166 11.86 -13.37 -0.72
C ILE A 166 11.96 -12.83 -2.15
N SER A 167 11.48 -11.62 -2.37
CA SER A 167 11.70 -10.90 -3.63
C SER A 167 12.39 -9.57 -3.37
N ILE A 168 13.16 -9.14 -4.35
CA ILE A 168 13.84 -7.85 -4.38
C ILE A 168 13.38 -7.15 -5.64
N GLN A 169 12.88 -5.94 -5.52
CA GLN A 169 12.59 -5.05 -6.63
C GLN A 169 13.63 -3.95 -6.65
N ILE A 170 14.25 -3.72 -7.78
CA ILE A 170 15.23 -2.66 -7.99
C ILE A 170 14.69 -1.76 -9.08
N TRP A 171 14.57 -0.48 -8.79
CA TRP A 171 14.09 0.53 -9.72
C TRP A 171 15.16 1.57 -9.95
N LYS A 172 15.61 1.73 -11.20
CA LYS A 172 16.63 2.69 -11.63
C LYS A 172 16.27 3.31 -12.97
N ARG A 173 17.00 4.34 -13.39
CA ARG A 173 16.85 4.85 -14.76
C ARG A 173 17.34 3.83 -15.78
N ALA A 174 16.59 3.65 -16.87
CA ALA A 174 16.93 2.69 -17.92
C ALA A 174 18.27 3.02 -18.64
N MET A 175 18.67 4.29 -18.60
CA MET A 175 19.93 4.77 -19.17
C MET A 175 21.15 4.45 -18.32
N ASP A 176 20.98 4.21 -17.03
CA ASP A 176 22.05 3.85 -16.11
C ASP A 176 22.40 2.37 -16.28
N ASN A 177 23.56 2.10 -16.84
CA ASN A 177 24.00 0.75 -17.12
C ASN A 177 24.82 0.18 -15.95
N ALA A 178 24.24 -0.83 -15.28
CA ALA A 178 24.91 -1.55 -14.20
C ALA A 178 24.63 -3.03 -14.31
N ARG A 179 25.66 -3.85 -14.11
CA ARG A 179 25.53 -5.27 -13.86
C ARG A 179 25.21 -5.48 -12.39
N ILE A 180 24.22 -6.30 -12.10
CA ILE A 180 23.74 -6.54 -10.74
C ILE A 180 23.89 -8.03 -10.41
N GLU A 181 24.54 -8.31 -9.30
CA GLU A 181 24.80 -9.66 -8.80
C GLU A 181 24.24 -9.81 -7.39
N LEU A 182 23.67 -11.00 -7.11
CA LEU A 182 23.43 -11.47 -5.74
C LEU A 182 24.59 -12.37 -5.34
N ILE A 183 25.13 -12.15 -4.15
CA ILE A 183 26.20 -12.97 -3.57
C ILE A 183 25.62 -13.62 -2.32
N ALA A 184 25.52 -14.94 -2.34
CA ALA A 184 25.00 -15.71 -1.22
C ALA A 184 26.00 -15.72 -0.04
N PRO A 185 25.53 -15.95 1.21
CA PRO A 185 26.42 -16.10 2.37
C PRO A 185 27.49 -17.20 2.21
N THR A 186 27.25 -18.13 1.32
CA THR A 186 28.14 -19.23 0.98
C THR A 186 29.16 -18.89 -0.13
N GLY A 187 29.10 -17.64 -0.64
CA GLY A 187 30.04 -17.10 -1.62
C GLY A 187 29.67 -17.27 -3.09
N GLU A 188 28.57 -17.97 -3.40
CA GLU A 188 28.11 -18.10 -4.79
C GLU A 188 27.63 -16.75 -5.34
N ARG A 189 28.06 -16.39 -6.54
CA ARG A 189 27.73 -15.15 -7.24
C ARG A 189 26.77 -15.43 -8.39
N LEU A 190 25.68 -14.67 -8.44
CA LEU A 190 24.58 -14.86 -9.36
C LEU A 190 24.24 -13.54 -10.05
N VAL A 191 24.42 -13.46 -11.35
CA VAL A 191 23.99 -12.31 -12.13
C VAL A 191 22.47 -12.30 -12.21
N ILE A 192 21.85 -11.28 -11.63
CA ILE A 192 20.39 -11.10 -11.67
C ILE A 192 19.95 -10.07 -12.71
N SER A 193 20.84 -9.17 -13.13
CA SER A 193 20.60 -8.26 -14.24
C SER A 193 21.90 -7.90 -14.93
N GLU A 194 21.85 -7.95 -16.25
CA GLU A 194 22.89 -7.47 -17.15
C GLU A 194 22.22 -6.96 -18.44
N ARG A 195 22.88 -6.03 -19.14
CA ARG A 195 22.35 -5.44 -20.37
C ARG A 195 21.89 -6.51 -21.37
N ASN A 196 20.63 -6.40 -21.83
CA ASN A 196 19.98 -7.35 -22.73
C ASN A 196 19.72 -8.76 -22.15
N ALA A 197 19.87 -8.96 -20.85
CA ALA A 197 19.48 -10.22 -20.24
C ALA A 197 17.93 -10.36 -20.27
N GLY A 198 17.46 -11.52 -20.72
CA GLY A 198 16.06 -11.90 -20.60
C GLY A 198 15.71 -12.34 -19.19
N VAL A 199 14.88 -13.38 -19.07
CA VAL A 199 14.66 -14.05 -17.79
C VAL A 199 15.90 -14.86 -17.43
N VAL A 200 16.43 -14.64 -16.24
CA VAL A 200 17.60 -15.35 -15.72
C VAL A 200 17.16 -16.35 -14.66
N HIS A 201 17.68 -17.56 -14.73
CA HIS A 201 17.39 -18.63 -13.80
C HIS A 201 18.69 -19.18 -13.20
N HIS A 202 18.72 -19.26 -11.88
CA HIS A 202 19.79 -19.93 -11.14
C HIS A 202 19.22 -20.96 -10.19
N ASN A 203 19.92 -22.05 -9.99
CA ASN A 203 19.62 -23.04 -8.97
C ASN A 203 20.86 -23.21 -8.09
N ILE A 204 20.70 -23.01 -6.80
CA ILE A 204 21.75 -23.18 -5.79
C ILE A 204 21.19 -24.02 -4.66
N LYS A 205 21.81 -25.17 -4.41
CA LYS A 205 21.39 -26.06 -3.32
C LYS A 205 19.88 -26.33 -3.38
N ASN A 206 19.17 -25.88 -2.34
CA ASN A 206 17.72 -25.99 -2.21
C ASN A 206 16.97 -24.71 -2.62
N MET A 207 17.59 -23.81 -3.40
CA MET A 207 16.99 -22.54 -3.81
C MET A 207 16.94 -22.41 -5.32
N ARG A 208 15.87 -21.80 -5.80
CA ARG A 208 15.71 -21.32 -7.18
C ARG A 208 15.62 -19.80 -7.15
N ILE A 209 16.48 -19.14 -7.93
CA ILE A 209 16.45 -17.69 -8.11
C ILE A 209 16.01 -17.42 -9.55
N VAL A 210 15.01 -16.55 -9.68
CA VAL A 210 14.49 -16.11 -10.97
C VAL A 210 14.52 -14.60 -10.97
N SER A 211 15.13 -14.00 -11.99
CA SER A 211 15.11 -12.56 -12.17
C SER A 211 14.73 -12.16 -13.57
N LYS A 212 14.19 -10.96 -13.70
CA LYS A 212 13.83 -10.36 -14.97
C LYS A 212 13.90 -8.83 -14.86
N ALA A 213 14.45 -8.22 -15.90
CA ALA A 213 14.40 -6.77 -16.09
C ALA A 213 13.21 -6.40 -16.99
N TYR A 214 12.51 -5.32 -16.61
CA TYR A 214 11.37 -4.74 -17.32
C TYR A 214 11.60 -3.26 -17.54
N GLY A 215 11.33 -2.77 -18.73
CA GLY A 215 11.35 -1.34 -19.04
C GLY A 215 12.41 -0.92 -20.06
N PRO A 216 12.42 0.34 -20.45
CA PRO A 216 11.39 1.33 -20.16
C PRO A 216 10.04 0.99 -20.79
N GLY A 217 8.96 1.52 -20.21
CA GLY A 217 7.58 1.32 -20.68
C GLY A 217 6.86 2.64 -20.94
N PRO A 218 5.63 2.60 -21.47
CA PRO A 218 4.88 3.82 -21.82
C PRO A 218 4.51 4.68 -20.60
N PHE A 219 4.51 4.12 -19.39
CA PHE A 219 4.14 4.81 -18.16
C PHE A 219 5.32 5.07 -17.23
N TYR A 220 6.51 4.55 -17.55
CA TYR A 220 7.69 4.69 -16.71
C TYR A 220 8.97 4.65 -17.56
N MET A 221 9.81 5.67 -17.41
CA MET A 221 11.08 5.81 -18.14
C MET A 221 12.26 5.06 -17.48
N GLY A 222 12.00 4.38 -16.38
CA GLY A 222 12.99 3.58 -15.68
C GLY A 222 12.96 2.11 -16.08
N GLU A 223 13.75 1.35 -15.38
CA GLU A 223 13.87 -0.10 -15.47
C GLU A 223 13.57 -0.71 -14.10
N GLU A 224 12.69 -1.70 -14.08
CA GLU A 224 12.47 -2.58 -12.94
C GLU A 224 13.31 -3.84 -13.10
N ILE A 225 14.09 -4.20 -12.12
CA ILE A 225 14.69 -5.54 -12.00
C ILE A 225 13.99 -6.23 -10.83
N TYR A 226 13.26 -7.28 -11.14
CA TYR A 226 12.60 -8.13 -10.16
C TYR A 226 13.38 -9.41 -9.99
N ALA A 227 13.80 -9.74 -8.78
CA ALA A 227 14.46 -11.00 -8.44
C ALA A 227 13.69 -11.71 -7.33
N ALA A 228 13.37 -12.98 -7.53
CA ALA A 228 12.72 -13.83 -6.54
C ALA A 228 13.67 -14.97 -6.15
N ILE A 229 13.88 -15.16 -4.86
CA ILE A 229 14.58 -16.29 -4.26
C ILE A 229 13.52 -17.17 -3.62
N VAL A 230 13.42 -18.42 -4.03
CA VAL A 230 12.40 -19.36 -3.54
C VAL A 230 13.10 -20.65 -3.10
N ALA A 231 12.84 -21.07 -1.87
CA ALA A 231 13.29 -22.38 -1.41
C ALA A 231 12.51 -23.49 -2.14
N THR A 232 13.21 -24.47 -2.71
CA THR A 232 12.61 -25.66 -3.34
C THR A 232 12.34 -26.75 -2.30
N SER A 233 13.03 -26.68 -1.17
CA SER A 233 12.76 -27.46 0.04
C SER A 233 13.26 -26.71 1.26
N GLY A 234 12.54 -26.79 2.38
CA GLY A 234 12.90 -26.06 3.60
C GLY A 234 12.80 -24.54 3.44
N TYR A 235 13.91 -23.84 3.69
CA TYR A 235 13.97 -22.38 3.72
C TYR A 235 15.18 -21.86 2.94
N ILE A 236 15.17 -20.57 2.60
CA ILE A 236 16.30 -19.86 2.00
C ILE A 236 17.48 -19.92 2.94
N THR A 237 18.71 -20.01 2.41
CA THR A 237 19.94 -19.90 3.22
C THR A 237 19.95 -18.56 3.96
N SER A 238 19.84 -18.59 5.29
CA SER A 238 19.93 -17.42 6.16
C SER A 238 21.35 -16.86 6.22
N GLY A 239 21.45 -15.59 6.57
CA GLY A 239 22.71 -14.86 6.68
C GLY A 239 22.72 -13.58 5.88
N ILE A 240 23.91 -13.03 5.67
CA ILE A 240 24.09 -11.79 4.93
C ILE A 240 24.30 -12.11 3.45
N TRP A 241 23.43 -11.56 2.63
CA TRP A 241 23.52 -11.58 1.18
C TRP A 241 24.01 -10.22 0.69
N ASP A 242 24.94 -10.17 -0.26
CA ASP A 242 25.33 -8.90 -0.89
C ASP A 242 24.60 -8.71 -2.22
N ILE A 243 24.14 -7.50 -2.45
CA ILE A 243 23.61 -7.03 -3.73
C ILE A 243 24.67 -6.10 -4.31
N ARG A 244 25.40 -6.60 -5.32
CA ARG A 244 26.53 -5.88 -5.93
C ARG A 244 26.12 -5.24 -7.23
N PHE A 245 26.36 -3.94 -7.32
CA PHE A 245 26.21 -3.15 -8.53
C PHE A 245 27.58 -2.81 -9.10
N THR A 246 27.86 -3.24 -10.32
CA THR A 246 29.04 -2.80 -11.08
C THR A 246 28.57 -1.83 -12.15
N ALA A 247 28.74 -0.54 -11.88
CA ALA A 247 28.24 0.55 -12.71
C ALA A 247 29.20 0.83 -13.87
N ALA A 248 28.70 0.76 -15.11
CA ALA A 248 29.48 1.07 -16.32
C ALA A 248 29.30 2.54 -16.74
N ASN A 249 28.15 2.88 -17.29
CA ASN A 249 27.81 4.24 -17.71
C ASN A 249 26.56 4.68 -16.94
N VAL A 250 26.69 5.76 -16.19
CA VAL A 250 25.64 6.31 -15.31
C VAL A 250 25.41 7.77 -15.68
N LEU A 251 24.15 8.14 -15.86
CA LEU A 251 23.73 9.50 -16.11
C LEU A 251 23.08 10.16 -14.89
N ASP A 252 22.16 9.45 -14.25
CA ASP A 252 21.47 9.88 -13.02
C ASP A 252 22.03 9.12 -11.81
N GLY A 253 22.02 7.83 -11.87
CA GLY A 253 22.56 6.91 -10.86
C GLY A 253 21.64 6.64 -9.68
N PHE A 254 20.59 7.43 -9.47
CA PHE A 254 19.67 7.19 -8.36
C PHE A 254 18.86 5.90 -8.58
N PHE A 255 18.79 5.08 -7.55
CA PHE A 255 18.00 3.86 -7.57
C PHE A 255 17.39 3.56 -6.20
N ASN A 256 16.33 2.80 -6.23
CA ASN A 256 15.64 2.30 -5.05
C ASN A 256 15.51 0.79 -5.11
N MET A 257 15.49 0.16 -3.93
CA MET A 257 15.19 -1.25 -3.76
C MET A 257 14.11 -1.44 -2.71
N TRP A 258 13.16 -2.35 -2.99
CA TRP A 258 12.14 -2.73 -2.04
C TRP A 258 12.08 -4.24 -1.87
N LEU A 259 11.85 -4.65 -0.62
CA LEU A 259 11.49 -6.00 -0.22
C LEU A 259 9.96 -6.13 -0.08
N PRO A 260 9.41 -7.32 0.10
CA PRO A 260 8.03 -7.51 0.51
C PRO A 260 7.70 -6.74 1.81
N PRO A 261 6.41 -6.47 2.10
CA PRO A 261 6.02 -5.78 3.33
C PRO A 261 6.57 -6.48 4.58
N VAL A 262 6.97 -5.69 5.57
CA VAL A 262 7.54 -6.18 6.85
C VAL A 262 6.68 -7.24 7.52
N SER A 263 5.35 -7.15 7.37
CA SER A 263 4.40 -8.12 7.91
C SER A 263 4.49 -9.53 7.30
N THR A 264 5.20 -9.67 6.18
CA THR A 264 5.36 -10.95 5.47
C THR A 264 6.77 -11.52 5.62
N LEU A 265 7.66 -10.80 6.27
CA LEU A 265 9.06 -11.17 6.48
C LEU A 265 9.34 -11.53 7.94
N SER A 266 10.36 -12.34 8.16
CA SER A 266 10.95 -12.54 9.48
C SER A 266 11.48 -11.22 10.03
N SER A 267 11.41 -11.01 11.32
CA SER A 267 11.93 -9.80 11.98
C SER A 267 13.44 -9.60 11.81
N ALA A 268 14.17 -10.64 11.45
CA ALA A 268 15.60 -10.60 11.17
C ALA A 268 15.90 -10.22 9.70
N THR A 269 14.90 -10.28 8.79
CA THR A 269 15.07 -9.99 7.38
C THR A 269 14.96 -8.48 7.11
N GLY A 270 15.87 -7.95 6.30
CA GLY A 270 15.86 -6.54 5.88
C GLY A 270 17.25 -6.02 5.50
N PHE A 271 17.30 -4.87 4.85
CA PHE A 271 18.55 -4.19 4.54
C PHE A 271 19.31 -3.81 5.81
N LEU A 272 20.63 -3.92 5.82
CA LEU A 272 21.45 -3.53 6.97
C LEU A 272 21.60 -2.01 7.06
N ARG A 273 21.51 -1.30 5.95
CA ARG A 273 21.54 0.17 5.85
C ARG A 273 20.25 0.70 5.23
N PRO A 274 19.07 0.47 5.84
CA PRO A 274 17.79 0.86 5.24
C PRO A 274 17.66 2.37 5.12
N SER A 275 16.97 2.82 4.06
CA SER A 275 16.57 4.21 3.90
C SER A 275 15.17 4.40 4.47
N PRO A 276 14.95 5.36 5.39
CA PRO A 276 13.64 5.56 6.01
C PRO A 276 12.63 6.26 5.11
N GLU A 277 13.09 6.89 4.04
CA GLU A 277 12.29 7.58 3.04
C GLU A 277 11.77 6.60 1.97
N TYR A 278 10.81 7.00 1.14
CA TYR A 278 10.18 6.15 0.11
C TYR A 278 9.55 4.86 0.65
N THR A 279 9.10 4.87 1.91
CA THR A 279 8.50 3.71 2.57
C THR A 279 6.98 3.68 2.50
N PHE A 280 6.36 4.48 1.64
CA PHE A 280 4.93 4.37 1.35
C PHE A 280 4.64 3.08 0.62
N THR A 281 3.53 2.46 0.99
CA THR A 281 2.97 1.36 0.19
C THR A 281 2.10 1.90 -0.95
N ILE A 282 2.04 1.16 -2.05
CA ILE A 282 1.17 1.47 -3.18
C ILE A 282 -0.25 0.93 -2.88
N PRO A 283 -1.31 1.74 -3.05
CA PRO A 283 -1.38 3.00 -3.80
C PRO A 283 -1.27 4.29 -2.96
N GLY A 284 -0.65 4.26 -1.78
CA GLY A 284 -0.46 5.45 -0.93
C GLY A 284 0.38 6.58 -1.56
N THR A 285 1.01 6.33 -2.69
CA THR A 285 1.72 7.32 -3.51
C THR A 285 0.83 7.98 -4.58
N SER A 286 -0.46 7.61 -4.68
CA SER A 286 -1.45 8.25 -5.55
C SER A 286 -1.51 9.76 -5.32
N ARG A 287 -1.70 10.54 -6.38
CA ARG A 287 -1.58 12.02 -6.32
C ARG A 287 -2.84 12.70 -5.85
N ARG A 288 -4.02 12.23 -6.31
CA ARG A 288 -5.32 12.85 -6.03
C ARG A 288 -6.04 12.26 -4.82
N ALA A 289 -5.78 11.01 -4.50
CA ALA A 289 -6.30 10.42 -3.27
C ALA A 289 -5.74 11.12 -2.02
N ILE A 290 -6.45 11.03 -0.91
CA ILE A 290 -6.03 11.50 0.40
C ILE A 290 -5.20 10.42 1.07
N CYS A 291 -3.88 10.62 1.12
CA CYS A 291 -2.95 9.66 1.69
C CYS A 291 -2.72 9.95 3.17
N VAL A 292 -3.04 8.96 4.00
CA VAL A 292 -3.16 9.12 5.44
C VAL A 292 -2.01 8.41 6.17
N GLY A 293 -1.22 9.18 6.90
CA GLY A 293 -0.23 8.68 7.85
C GLY A 293 -0.81 8.47 9.25
N ALA A 294 -0.05 7.84 10.11
CA ALA A 294 -0.42 7.62 11.50
C ALA A 294 0.32 8.59 12.43
N ASN A 295 -0.41 9.26 13.33
CA ASN A 295 0.17 10.02 14.43
C ASN A 295 0.72 9.09 15.51
N GLY A 296 1.84 9.48 16.12
CA GLY A 296 2.40 8.87 17.30
C GLY A 296 1.61 9.19 18.56
N ARG A 297 2.16 8.78 19.70
CA ARG A 297 1.52 9.08 21.01
C ARG A 297 1.75 10.52 21.48
N ALA A 298 2.89 11.11 21.13
CA ALA A 298 3.18 12.48 21.47
C ALA A 298 2.48 13.43 20.49
N PRO A 299 1.92 14.57 20.97
CA PRO A 299 1.35 15.57 20.09
C PRO A 299 2.35 16.00 19.00
N GLY A 300 1.91 16.13 17.76
CA GLY A 300 2.73 16.54 16.63
C GLY A 300 3.77 15.52 16.14
N SER A 301 3.83 14.32 16.74
CA SER A 301 4.76 13.27 16.28
C SER A 301 4.09 12.31 15.31
N ALA A 302 4.80 11.92 14.25
CA ALA A 302 4.39 10.78 13.42
C ALA A 302 4.70 9.46 14.16
N ALA A 303 3.89 8.44 13.93
CA ALA A 303 4.21 7.09 14.39
C ALA A 303 5.44 6.56 13.63
N THR A 304 6.35 5.93 14.34
CA THR A 304 7.65 5.51 13.76
C THR A 304 7.50 4.50 12.62
N PHE A 305 6.49 3.65 12.71
CA PHE A 305 6.15 2.68 11.66
C PHE A 305 5.47 3.31 10.45
N SER A 306 4.85 4.51 10.60
CA SER A 306 4.13 5.13 9.48
C SER A 306 5.05 5.33 8.29
N GLY A 307 4.59 4.90 7.11
CA GLY A 307 5.31 5.12 5.86
C GLY A 307 5.70 6.59 5.70
N ARG A 308 6.87 6.83 5.14
CA ARG A 308 7.45 8.17 4.92
C ARG A 308 7.63 8.43 3.44
N GLY A 309 7.27 9.62 3.02
CA GLY A 309 7.52 10.09 1.66
C GLY A 309 8.98 10.46 1.43
N VAL A 310 9.23 11.20 0.38
CA VAL A 310 10.56 11.67 0.02
C VAL A 310 10.92 12.90 0.85
N ASN A 311 12.18 13.04 1.25
CA ASN A 311 12.67 14.26 1.87
C ASN A 311 12.74 15.40 0.83
N VAL A 312 12.05 16.50 1.08
CA VAL A 312 11.92 17.66 0.19
C VAL A 312 13.27 18.24 -0.27
N LYS A 313 14.34 17.97 0.47
CA LYS A 313 15.70 18.45 0.12
C LYS A 313 16.26 17.86 -1.18
N SER A 314 15.70 16.77 -1.69
CA SER A 314 16.15 16.13 -2.93
C SER A 314 15.67 16.80 -4.23
N GLY A 315 14.87 17.85 -4.16
CA GLY A 315 14.40 18.63 -5.32
C GLY A 315 13.46 17.90 -6.29
N LEU A 316 13.13 16.64 -6.04
CA LEU A 316 12.30 15.78 -6.90
C LEU A 316 10.83 15.73 -6.50
N LEU A 317 10.42 16.44 -5.45
CA LEU A 317 9.04 16.37 -4.98
C LEU A 317 8.12 17.34 -5.68
N LEU A 318 7.22 16.75 -6.43
CA LEU A 318 6.03 17.44 -6.91
C LEU A 318 4.94 17.56 -5.83
N TYR A 319 4.98 16.72 -4.75
CA TYR A 319 3.94 16.72 -3.72
C TYR A 319 4.48 16.24 -2.37
N ALA A 320 4.25 17.01 -1.32
CA ALA A 320 4.47 16.57 0.06
C ALA A 320 3.48 15.44 0.44
N LYS A 321 3.98 14.37 1.03
CA LYS A 321 3.20 13.22 1.49
C LYS A 321 3.72 12.73 2.85
N PRO A 322 2.86 12.19 3.76
CA PRO A 322 1.42 12.01 3.59
C PRO A 322 0.68 13.33 3.48
N ASP A 323 -0.55 13.31 2.91
CA ASP A 323 -1.35 14.53 2.82
C ASP A 323 -1.84 14.97 4.20
N ILE A 324 -2.22 14.01 5.03
CA ILE A 324 -2.72 14.25 6.38
C ILE A 324 -2.33 13.08 7.29
N THR A 325 -2.28 13.32 8.58
CA THR A 325 -2.12 12.28 9.59
C THR A 325 -3.34 12.21 10.50
N ALA A 326 -3.62 11.02 11.04
CA ALA A 326 -4.67 10.81 12.02
C ALA A 326 -4.18 9.84 13.12
N PRO A 327 -4.84 9.75 14.26
CA PRO A 327 -4.47 8.80 15.31
C PRO A 327 -4.40 7.37 14.78
N GLY A 328 -3.25 6.71 14.95
CA GLY A 328 -3.01 5.35 14.46
C GLY A 328 -2.34 4.43 15.48
N VAL A 329 -2.18 4.87 16.74
CA VAL A 329 -1.49 4.09 17.78
C VAL A 329 -2.42 3.81 18.96
N ASN A 330 -2.64 2.52 19.26
CA ASN A 330 -3.51 2.05 20.34
C ASN A 330 -4.95 2.60 20.23
N ILE A 331 -5.49 2.57 19.04
CA ILE A 331 -6.87 2.99 18.78
C ILE A 331 -7.83 1.98 19.39
N ARG A 332 -8.71 2.44 20.23
CA ARG A 332 -9.79 1.60 20.79
C ARG A 332 -10.86 1.35 19.74
N ILE A 333 -11.23 0.09 19.57
CA ILE A 333 -12.30 -0.27 18.64
C ILE A 333 -13.65 0.13 19.23
N PRO A 334 -14.44 0.95 18.54
CA PRO A 334 -15.80 1.27 18.95
C PRO A 334 -16.64 0.00 19.20
N GLY A 335 -17.27 -0.09 20.38
CA GLY A 335 -18.04 -1.27 20.78
C GLY A 335 -17.22 -2.41 21.41
N ASN A 336 -15.90 -2.36 21.35
CA ASN A 336 -15.00 -3.29 22.05
C ASN A 336 -13.93 -2.54 22.85
N LYS A 337 -14.23 -2.25 24.10
CA LYS A 337 -13.35 -1.42 24.97
C LYS A 337 -12.01 -2.09 25.32
N GLU A 338 -11.91 -3.39 25.21
CA GLU A 338 -10.71 -4.17 25.56
C GLU A 338 -9.72 -4.28 24.40
N LYS A 339 -10.20 -4.08 23.15
CA LYS A 339 -9.37 -4.23 21.96
C LYS A 339 -8.81 -2.89 21.51
N THR A 340 -7.49 -2.83 21.39
CA THR A 340 -6.77 -1.72 20.74
C THR A 340 -6.02 -2.23 19.52
N VAL A 341 -5.90 -1.35 18.52
CA VAL A 341 -5.23 -1.64 17.25
C VAL A 341 -4.23 -0.52 16.90
N THR A 342 -3.22 -0.86 16.12
CA THR A 342 -2.16 0.09 15.71
C THR A 342 -1.85 -0.10 14.23
N GLY A 343 -1.74 0.98 13.47
CA GLY A 343 -1.42 1.00 12.05
C GLY A 343 -2.04 2.18 11.33
N THR A 344 -1.48 2.54 10.17
CA THR A 344 -2.08 3.52 9.25
C THR A 344 -3.45 3.06 8.75
N SER A 345 -3.70 1.74 8.74
CA SER A 345 -5.01 1.15 8.43
C SER A 345 -6.13 1.64 9.33
N PHE A 346 -5.83 2.11 10.55
CA PHE A 346 -6.79 2.59 11.54
C PHE A 346 -6.84 4.11 11.63
N ALA A 347 -5.82 4.80 11.16
CA ALA A 347 -5.83 6.24 10.94
C ALA A 347 -6.69 6.60 9.72
N THR A 348 -6.59 5.84 8.65
CA THR A 348 -7.29 6.07 7.38
C THR A 348 -8.81 6.13 7.52
N PRO A 349 -9.51 5.20 8.20
CA PRO A 349 -10.96 5.24 8.35
C PRO A 349 -11.47 6.46 9.13
N MET A 350 -10.67 7.05 10.00
CA MET A 350 -11.04 8.31 10.66
C MET A 350 -11.15 9.45 9.66
N VAL A 351 -10.18 9.55 8.75
CA VAL A 351 -10.19 10.56 7.68
C VAL A 351 -11.29 10.25 6.66
N THR A 352 -11.53 8.98 6.36
CA THR A 352 -12.63 8.57 5.45
C THR A 352 -14.00 8.97 6.03
N GLY A 353 -14.21 8.75 7.32
CA GLY A 353 -15.43 9.19 8.01
C GLY A 353 -15.59 10.71 7.98
N ALA A 354 -14.50 11.45 8.24
CA ALA A 354 -14.51 12.92 8.14
C ALA A 354 -14.83 13.39 6.71
N ALA A 355 -14.25 12.72 5.69
CA ALA A 355 -14.56 12.99 4.29
C ALA A 355 -16.05 12.76 3.99
N ALA A 356 -16.64 11.67 4.47
CA ALA A 356 -18.07 11.38 4.31
C ALA A 356 -18.94 12.49 4.93
N MET A 357 -18.61 12.94 6.13
CA MET A 357 -19.32 14.04 6.81
C MET A 357 -19.22 15.36 6.04
N LEU A 358 -18.05 15.69 5.49
CA LEU A 358 -17.87 16.88 4.65
C LEU A 358 -18.69 16.78 3.36
N MET A 359 -18.74 15.59 2.76
CA MET A 359 -19.57 15.35 1.57
C MET A 359 -21.06 15.43 1.89
N GLU A 360 -21.50 14.94 3.03
CA GLU A 360 -22.88 15.13 3.50
C GLU A 360 -23.19 16.62 3.64
N TRP A 361 -22.39 17.38 4.38
CA TRP A 361 -22.58 18.81 4.56
C TRP A 361 -22.61 19.58 3.22
N GLY A 362 -21.64 19.29 2.37
CA GLY A 362 -21.50 19.99 1.09
C GLY A 362 -22.54 19.55 0.08
N ILE A 363 -22.52 18.29 -0.30
CA ILE A 363 -23.28 17.78 -1.45
C ILE A 363 -24.71 17.43 -1.07
N VAL A 364 -24.90 16.64 -0.02
CA VAL A 364 -26.26 16.16 0.35
C VAL A 364 -27.10 17.29 0.92
N LYS A 365 -26.54 18.13 1.79
CA LYS A 365 -27.23 19.30 2.36
C LYS A 365 -27.19 20.55 1.46
N GLY A 366 -26.50 20.46 0.31
CA GLY A 366 -26.52 21.51 -0.74
C GLY A 366 -25.66 22.74 -0.46
N ASN A 367 -24.78 22.72 0.57
CA ASN A 367 -23.92 23.87 0.90
C ASN A 367 -22.79 24.05 -0.13
N ASP A 368 -22.28 22.96 -0.70
CA ASP A 368 -21.21 22.96 -1.71
C ASP A 368 -21.25 21.67 -2.55
N GLN A 369 -21.79 21.78 -3.76
CA GLN A 369 -21.98 20.67 -4.68
C GLN A 369 -20.68 20.03 -5.18
N TYR A 370 -19.52 20.68 -4.96
CA TYR A 370 -18.20 20.24 -5.40
C TYR A 370 -17.31 19.78 -4.24
N MET A 371 -17.87 19.51 -3.05
CA MET A 371 -17.13 19.03 -1.88
C MET A 371 -16.73 17.56 -2.02
N TYR A 372 -15.84 17.25 -2.97
CA TYR A 372 -15.26 15.93 -3.22
C TYR A 372 -13.87 16.04 -3.89
N GLY A 373 -13.17 14.92 -4.02
CA GLY A 373 -11.89 14.81 -4.71
C GLY A 373 -10.84 15.80 -4.19
N GLU A 374 -10.18 16.49 -5.10
CA GLU A 374 -9.11 17.44 -4.76
C GLU A 374 -9.58 18.63 -3.92
N LYS A 375 -10.83 19.09 -4.10
CA LYS A 375 -11.38 20.17 -3.28
C LYS A 375 -11.56 19.75 -1.82
N LEU A 376 -12.12 18.57 -1.59
CA LEU A 376 -12.25 18.03 -0.25
C LEU A 376 -10.87 17.79 0.38
N LYS A 377 -9.93 17.23 -0.39
CA LYS A 377 -8.54 17.07 0.03
C LYS A 377 -7.94 18.42 0.47
N ALA A 378 -8.08 19.46 -0.34
CA ALA A 378 -7.61 20.80 -0.01
C ALA A 378 -8.25 21.34 1.29
N CYS A 379 -9.56 21.14 1.48
CA CYS A 379 -10.24 21.55 2.72
C CYS A 379 -9.64 20.86 3.96
N LEU A 380 -9.37 19.55 3.90
CA LEU A 380 -8.76 18.83 5.00
C LEU A 380 -7.35 19.32 5.30
N LEU A 381 -6.54 19.61 4.28
CA LEU A 381 -5.18 20.13 4.43
C LEU A 381 -5.19 21.51 5.10
N TYR A 382 -5.96 22.45 4.57
CA TYR A 382 -6.02 23.82 5.11
C TYR A 382 -6.58 23.89 6.53
N THR A 383 -7.52 23.01 6.89
CA THR A 383 -8.09 23.01 8.25
C THR A 383 -7.12 22.41 9.27
N SER A 384 -6.27 21.47 8.88
CA SER A 384 -5.22 20.93 9.75
C SER A 384 -4.14 21.97 10.04
N ASP A 385 -3.63 22.66 9.01
CA ASP A 385 -2.62 23.73 9.18
C ASP A 385 -3.14 24.89 10.04
N ALA A 386 -4.39 25.32 9.83
CA ALA A 386 -5.00 26.38 10.63
C ALA A 386 -5.22 26.01 12.11
N ALA A 387 -5.24 24.74 12.45
CA ALA A 387 -5.30 24.27 13.84
C ALA A 387 -3.92 24.31 14.51
N ASP A 388 -2.84 24.04 13.76
CA ASP A 388 -1.46 24.08 14.27
C ASP A 388 -0.97 25.51 14.50
N ASP A 389 -1.41 26.48 13.69
CA ASP A 389 -1.08 27.92 13.85
C ASP A 389 -1.73 28.58 15.10
N LYS A 390 -2.63 27.90 15.78
CA LYS A 390 -3.35 28.41 16.96
C LYS A 390 -2.98 27.68 18.27
N ALA A 391 -2.11 26.67 18.20
CA ALA A 391 -1.62 25.92 19.34
C ALA A 391 -0.22 26.40 19.77
#